data_03d5621d1cf25dd859bb7c54cc4c990d
#
_entry.id   03d5621d1cf25dd859bb7c54cc4c990d
#
_cell.length_a   1.000
_cell.length_b   1.000
_cell.length_c   1.000
_cell.angle_alpha   90.00
_cell.angle_beta   90.00
_cell.angle_gamma   90.00
#
_symmetry.space_group_name_H-M   'P 1'
#
loop_
_entity.id
_entity.type
_entity.pdbx_description
1 polymer ?
#
loop_
_entity_poly.entity_id
_entity_poly.type
_entity_poly.pdbx_seq_one_letter_code
_entity_poly.pdbx_strand_id
1 'polypeptide(L)'
;MYCRKCGNKMGDSERFCTRCGTKAEENAINNTPQMFMYNDINKNINNSISDGELIRAYIGSKESKMYYKAISKKGFNIWAYLFGGLYYAYRKLFIASLIIITINILIIYVLKLNYLLAFVNILYASLFYKIYGSHIEKQVDKIKKENPNSTGDELIRKCSKKGGISILFPIVILIISFVCSYIGLIAIGSNNTKLVGTWDCQGVDNDRLLTQFNTDSSFNYSAYYNPNSNYIKGKYKIYKATNDTYLLLLISNEVVKDGTKTTGFNYSLDTIIINDDNLQLGESYTCKRSTNLI
;
A
#
# COMPACT_ATOMS: atom_id res chain seq x y z
N MET A 1 -28.99 -22.81 -35.82
CA MET A 1 -28.67 -21.44 -36.22
C MET A 1 -27.28 -21.01 -35.70
N TYR A 2 -26.72 -19.87 -36.19
CA TYR A 2 -25.42 -19.39 -35.70
C TYR A 2 -25.60 -18.06 -34.97
N CYS A 3 -24.88 -17.87 -33.90
CA CYS A 3 -24.89 -16.62 -33.16
C CYS A 3 -24.28 -15.47 -33.98
N ARG A 4 -25.05 -14.42 -34.26
CA ARG A 4 -24.59 -13.27 -35.05
C ARG A 4 -23.43 -12.49 -34.43
N LYS A 5 -23.24 -12.62 -33.12
CA LYS A 5 -22.19 -11.88 -32.38
C LYS A 5 -20.85 -12.61 -32.35
N CYS A 6 -20.82 -13.93 -32.26
CA CYS A 6 -19.59 -14.68 -32.09
C CYS A 6 -19.42 -15.88 -33.06
N GLY A 7 -20.36 -16.10 -33.97
CA GLY A 7 -20.32 -17.19 -34.94
C GLY A 7 -20.52 -18.60 -34.39
N ASN A 8 -20.78 -18.74 -33.06
CA ASN A 8 -20.98 -20.05 -32.45
C ASN A 8 -22.26 -20.72 -32.93
N LYS A 9 -22.21 -22.02 -33.22
CA LYS A 9 -23.38 -22.82 -33.60
C LYS A 9 -24.30 -22.97 -32.40
N MET A 10 -25.55 -22.60 -32.52
CA MET A 10 -26.58 -22.68 -31.49
C MET A 10 -27.63 -23.74 -31.89
N GLY A 11 -28.14 -24.47 -30.93
CA GLY A 11 -29.29 -25.37 -31.11
C GLY A 11 -30.57 -24.57 -31.42
N ASP A 12 -31.55 -25.21 -32.05
CA ASP A 12 -32.78 -24.53 -32.52
C ASP A 12 -33.70 -24.10 -31.36
N SER A 13 -33.50 -24.67 -30.17
CA SER A 13 -34.26 -24.31 -28.93
C SER A 13 -33.49 -23.41 -27.96
N GLU A 14 -32.26 -23.06 -28.26
CA GLU A 14 -31.45 -22.19 -27.38
C GLU A 14 -31.84 -20.72 -27.51
N ARG A 15 -32.35 -20.15 -26.42
CA ARG A 15 -32.71 -18.72 -26.36
C ARG A 15 -31.53 -17.78 -26.17
N PHE A 16 -30.38 -18.30 -25.76
CA PHE A 16 -29.15 -17.54 -25.55
C PHE A 16 -27.93 -18.30 -26.06
N CYS A 17 -27.00 -17.61 -26.67
CA CYS A 17 -25.74 -18.22 -27.12
C CYS A 17 -24.93 -18.68 -25.91
N THR A 18 -24.62 -19.99 -25.84
CA THR A 18 -23.83 -20.59 -24.75
C THR A 18 -22.39 -20.07 -24.68
N ARG A 19 -21.86 -19.50 -25.78
CA ARG A 19 -20.51 -18.97 -25.84
C ARG A 19 -20.39 -17.50 -25.45
N CYS A 20 -21.37 -16.65 -25.79
CA CYS A 20 -21.28 -15.19 -25.58
C CYS A 20 -22.48 -14.58 -24.86
N GLY A 21 -23.48 -15.39 -24.46
CA GLY A 21 -24.66 -14.94 -23.72
C GLY A 21 -25.64 -14.06 -24.52
N THR A 22 -25.43 -13.88 -25.82
CA THR A 22 -26.33 -13.07 -26.66
C THR A 22 -27.65 -13.81 -26.87
N LYS A 23 -28.79 -13.12 -26.68
CA LYS A 23 -30.13 -13.66 -26.89
C LYS A 23 -30.33 -14.00 -28.38
N ALA A 24 -30.89 -15.19 -28.67
CA ALA A 24 -31.34 -15.56 -30.00
C ALA A 24 -32.58 -14.76 -30.32
N GLU A 25 -32.58 -14.07 -31.46
CA GLU A 25 -33.79 -13.37 -31.93
C GLU A 25 -34.75 -14.42 -32.51
N GLU A 26 -35.98 -14.44 -32.01
CA GLU A 26 -37.07 -15.19 -32.62
C GLU A 26 -37.39 -14.59 -33.97
N ASN A 27 -37.27 -15.38 -35.05
CA ASN A 27 -37.65 -14.98 -36.39
C ASN A 27 -39.17 -14.76 -36.43
N ALA A 28 -39.60 -13.50 -36.36
CA ALA A 28 -40.91 -13.10 -36.83
C ALA A 28 -40.85 -13.03 -38.36
N ILE A 29 -41.31 -14.08 -39.03
CA ILE A 29 -41.62 -14.03 -40.45
C ILE A 29 -42.85 -13.17 -40.63
N ASN A 30 -42.68 -11.93 -41.04
CA ASN A 30 -43.72 -11.18 -41.74
C ASN A 30 -43.10 -10.39 -42.87
N ASN A 31 -43.42 -10.86 -44.07
CA ASN A 31 -43.15 -10.23 -45.37
C ASN A 31 -43.84 -8.87 -45.47
N THR A 32 -43.12 -7.84 -45.64
CA THR A 32 -43.52 -6.71 -46.50
C THR A 32 -42.27 -5.89 -46.91
N PRO A 33 -42.05 -5.57 -48.20
CA PRO A 33 -40.89 -4.81 -48.66
C PRO A 33 -41.13 -3.34 -48.42
N GLN A 34 -40.48 -2.75 -47.43
CA GLN A 34 -40.30 -1.30 -47.34
C GLN A 34 -38.84 -0.93 -47.52
N MET A 35 -38.54 -0.61 -48.75
CA MET A 35 -37.30 -0.01 -49.23
C MET A 35 -37.37 1.50 -49.03
N PHE A 36 -37.33 1.96 -47.78
CA PHE A 36 -37.05 3.39 -47.46
C PHE A 36 -36.52 3.46 -46.03
N MET A 37 -35.40 4.18 -45.88
CA MET A 37 -34.70 4.52 -44.62
C MET A 37 -33.58 3.58 -44.15
N TYR A 38 -32.76 3.07 -45.06
CA TYR A 38 -31.54 2.35 -44.63
C TYR A 38 -30.42 3.29 -44.13
N ASN A 39 -30.44 4.57 -44.52
CA ASN A 39 -29.36 5.51 -44.19
C ASN A 39 -29.51 6.20 -42.81
N ASP A 40 -30.73 6.34 -42.27
CA ASP A 40 -30.94 7.00 -40.98
C ASP A 40 -30.87 6.03 -39.79
N ILE A 41 -31.21 4.77 -40.02
CA ILE A 41 -31.12 3.72 -38.98
C ILE A 41 -29.66 3.37 -38.69
N ASN A 42 -28.79 3.30 -39.69
CA ASN A 42 -27.37 3.05 -39.50
C ASN A 42 -26.63 4.21 -38.78
N LYS A 43 -27.11 5.44 -38.92
CA LYS A 43 -26.53 6.61 -38.24
C LYS A 43 -26.89 6.62 -36.73
N ASN A 44 -28.07 6.12 -36.37
CA ASN A 44 -28.51 6.01 -34.97
C ASN A 44 -28.00 4.74 -34.26
N ILE A 45 -27.81 3.63 -35.00
CA ILE A 45 -27.27 2.39 -34.43
C ILE A 45 -25.76 2.51 -34.15
N ASN A 46 -25.03 3.29 -34.95
CA ASN A 46 -23.59 3.53 -34.75
C ASN A 46 -23.28 4.53 -33.61
N ASN A 47 -24.28 5.22 -33.06
CA ASN A 47 -24.07 6.21 -31.98
C ASN A 47 -24.50 5.75 -30.57
N SER A 48 -25.14 4.60 -30.40
CA SER A 48 -25.56 4.11 -29.07
C SER A 48 -24.66 3.00 -28.58
N ILE A 49 -23.50 3.40 -28.12
CA ILE A 49 -22.61 2.46 -27.40
C ILE A 49 -23.23 2.08 -26.07
N SER A 50 -23.21 0.80 -25.73
CA SER A 50 -23.77 0.31 -24.46
C SER A 50 -22.87 0.70 -23.27
N ASP A 51 -23.49 0.98 -22.11
CA ASP A 51 -22.73 1.24 -20.88
C ASP A 51 -21.81 0.08 -20.52
N GLY A 52 -22.20 -1.16 -20.87
CA GLY A 52 -21.36 -2.34 -20.68
C GLY A 52 -20.04 -2.29 -21.47
N GLU A 53 -20.04 -1.73 -22.68
CA GLU A 53 -18.82 -1.56 -23.48
C GLU A 53 -17.91 -0.48 -22.92
N LEU A 54 -18.47 0.63 -22.44
CA LEU A 54 -17.72 1.68 -21.76
C LEU A 54 -17.10 1.19 -20.46
N ILE A 55 -17.84 0.41 -19.67
CA ILE A 55 -17.34 -0.23 -18.46
C ILE A 55 -16.20 -1.21 -18.78
N ARG A 56 -16.35 -2.04 -19.83
CA ARG A 56 -15.27 -2.94 -20.28
C ARG A 56 -14.02 -2.16 -20.70
N ALA A 57 -14.20 -1.09 -21.45
CA ALA A 57 -13.10 -0.22 -21.86
C ALA A 57 -12.40 0.40 -20.65
N TYR A 58 -13.16 0.81 -19.64
CA TYR A 58 -12.61 1.37 -18.41
C TYR A 58 -11.83 0.34 -17.58
N ILE A 59 -12.30 -0.91 -17.47
CA ILE A 59 -11.62 -1.98 -16.72
C ILE A 59 -10.32 -2.43 -17.42
N GLY A 60 -10.31 -2.39 -18.75
CA GLY A 60 -9.25 -2.94 -19.61
C GLY A 60 -9.66 -4.30 -20.20
N SER A 61 -9.42 -4.45 -21.50
CA SER A 61 -10.03 -5.47 -22.38
C SER A 61 -9.75 -6.95 -22.08
N LYS A 62 -8.78 -7.28 -21.22
CA LYS A 62 -8.33 -8.67 -20.99
C LYS A 62 -9.01 -9.40 -19.83
N GLU A 63 -9.84 -8.72 -19.01
CA GLU A 63 -10.35 -9.31 -17.76
C GLU A 63 -11.88 -9.51 -17.76
N SER A 64 -12.37 -10.48 -18.52
CA SER A 64 -13.79 -10.83 -18.52
C SER A 64 -14.34 -11.16 -17.12
N LYS A 65 -13.58 -11.90 -16.31
CA LYS A 65 -13.98 -12.23 -14.92
C LYS A 65 -14.12 -11.00 -14.03
N MET A 66 -13.22 -10.01 -14.18
CA MET A 66 -13.27 -8.75 -13.43
C MET A 66 -14.53 -7.95 -13.81
N TYR A 67 -14.86 -7.88 -15.10
CA TYR A 67 -16.04 -7.21 -15.61
C TYR A 67 -17.33 -7.74 -14.96
N TYR A 68 -17.55 -9.07 -15.00
CA TYR A 68 -18.76 -9.68 -14.42
C TYR A 68 -18.87 -9.44 -12.90
N LYS A 69 -17.77 -9.57 -12.17
CA LYS A 69 -17.76 -9.31 -10.74
C LYS A 69 -17.95 -7.83 -10.40
N ALA A 70 -17.40 -6.90 -11.19
CA ALA A 70 -17.58 -5.47 -10.99
C ALA A 70 -19.02 -5.03 -11.24
N ILE A 71 -19.68 -5.53 -12.29
CA ILE A 71 -21.10 -5.24 -12.56
C ILE A 71 -22.01 -5.88 -11.50
N SER A 72 -21.80 -7.14 -11.15
CA SER A 72 -22.60 -7.81 -10.13
C SER A 72 -22.36 -7.24 -8.73
N LYS A 73 -21.27 -6.49 -8.53
CA LYS A 73 -20.83 -5.93 -7.23
C LYS A 73 -20.68 -7.00 -6.14
N LYS A 74 -20.44 -8.26 -6.56
CA LYS A 74 -20.34 -9.43 -5.68
C LYS A 74 -19.06 -10.21 -5.93
N GLY A 75 -18.57 -10.86 -4.87
CA GLY A 75 -17.43 -11.76 -4.92
C GLY A 75 -16.29 -11.34 -4.02
N PHE A 76 -15.38 -12.28 -3.82
CA PHE A 76 -14.17 -12.10 -3.04
C PHE A 76 -12.98 -11.82 -3.96
N ASN A 77 -12.13 -10.86 -3.60
CA ASN A 77 -10.93 -10.52 -4.35
C ASN A 77 -9.68 -10.89 -3.56
N ILE A 78 -9.01 -11.96 -3.99
CA ILE A 78 -7.81 -12.48 -3.30
C ILE A 78 -6.66 -11.44 -3.28
N TRP A 79 -6.51 -10.64 -4.35
CA TRP A 79 -5.47 -9.62 -4.40
C TRP A 79 -5.73 -8.46 -3.43
N ALA A 80 -7.01 -8.10 -3.23
CA ALA A 80 -7.40 -7.13 -2.21
C ALA A 80 -7.20 -7.68 -0.79
N TYR A 81 -7.34 -9.01 -0.60
CA TYR A 81 -7.01 -9.68 0.66
C TYR A 81 -5.51 -9.61 0.96
N LEU A 82 -4.66 -9.97 -0.02
CA LEU A 82 -3.21 -10.07 0.16
C LEU A 82 -2.54 -8.69 0.27
N PHE A 83 -2.97 -7.73 -0.55
CA PHE A 83 -2.31 -6.42 -0.68
C PHE A 83 -3.12 -5.26 -0.11
N GLY A 84 -4.34 -5.49 0.38
CA GLY A 84 -5.17 -4.49 1.02
C GLY A 84 -5.25 -3.18 0.21
N GLY A 85 -4.94 -2.07 0.86
CA GLY A 85 -4.99 -0.73 0.27
C GLY A 85 -4.12 -0.55 -0.97
N LEU A 86 -3.00 -1.27 -1.10
CA LEU A 86 -2.13 -1.20 -2.28
C LEU A 86 -2.84 -1.71 -3.53
N TYR A 87 -3.65 -2.76 -3.43
CA TYR A 87 -4.42 -3.24 -4.55
C TYR A 87 -5.54 -2.28 -4.96
N TYR A 88 -6.15 -1.60 -3.99
CA TYR A 88 -7.11 -0.52 -4.26
C TYR A 88 -6.45 0.64 -5.01
N ALA A 89 -5.25 1.05 -4.60
CA ALA A 89 -4.45 2.06 -5.31
C ALA A 89 -4.08 1.62 -6.73
N TYR A 90 -3.69 0.36 -6.91
CA TYR A 90 -3.40 -0.23 -8.21
C TYR A 90 -4.61 -0.16 -9.16
N ARG A 91 -5.83 -0.30 -8.64
CA ARG A 91 -7.10 -0.15 -9.39
C ARG A 91 -7.63 1.28 -9.42
N LYS A 92 -6.80 2.27 -9.10
CA LYS A 92 -7.14 3.71 -9.09
C LYS A 92 -8.24 4.12 -8.10
N LEU A 93 -8.49 3.32 -7.08
CA LEU A 93 -9.40 3.62 -5.98
C LEU A 93 -8.67 4.37 -4.86
N PHE A 94 -8.14 5.58 -5.17
CA PHE A 94 -7.21 6.30 -4.30
C PHE A 94 -7.79 6.62 -2.92
N ILE A 95 -9.01 7.13 -2.84
CA ILE A 95 -9.66 7.49 -1.57
C ILE A 95 -9.85 6.24 -0.71
N ALA A 96 -10.39 5.16 -1.28
CA ALA A 96 -10.57 3.90 -0.56
C ALA A 96 -9.23 3.31 -0.10
N SER A 97 -8.18 3.39 -0.93
CA SER A 97 -6.82 2.98 -0.58
C SER A 97 -6.29 3.73 0.63
N LEU A 98 -6.39 5.06 0.65
CA LEU A 98 -5.95 5.88 1.78
C LEU A 98 -6.71 5.55 3.07
N ILE A 99 -8.02 5.38 3.00
CA ILE A 99 -8.85 4.99 4.16
C ILE A 99 -8.38 3.64 4.72
N ILE A 100 -8.18 2.63 3.86
CA ILE A 100 -7.73 1.29 4.26
C ILE A 100 -6.36 1.36 4.94
N ILE A 101 -5.42 2.10 4.37
CA ILE A 101 -4.07 2.25 4.92
C ILE A 101 -4.12 2.95 6.27
N THR A 102 -4.92 4.02 6.41
CA THR A 102 -5.10 4.72 7.69
C THR A 102 -5.68 3.80 8.76
N ILE A 103 -6.69 2.99 8.42
CA ILE A 103 -7.28 2.00 9.36
C ILE A 103 -6.22 0.96 9.77
N ASN A 104 -5.42 0.45 8.83
CA ASN A 104 -4.37 -0.52 9.14
C ASN A 104 -3.29 0.08 10.05
N ILE A 105 -2.87 1.31 9.80
CA ILE A 105 -1.94 2.05 10.67
C ILE A 105 -2.52 2.20 12.08
N LEU A 106 -3.78 2.58 12.21
CA LEU A 106 -4.46 2.70 13.51
C LEU A 106 -4.47 1.36 14.26
N ILE A 107 -4.81 0.26 13.59
CA ILE A 107 -4.85 -1.08 14.18
C ILE A 107 -3.47 -1.50 14.68
N ILE A 108 -2.42 -1.28 13.89
CA ILE A 108 -1.04 -1.70 14.20
C ILE A 108 -0.46 -0.86 15.34
N TYR A 109 -0.47 0.46 15.19
CA TYR A 109 0.32 1.36 16.04
C TYR A 109 -0.45 1.87 17.27
N VAL A 110 -1.75 2.11 17.15
CA VAL A 110 -2.57 2.65 18.26
C VAL A 110 -3.20 1.53 19.06
N LEU A 111 -3.90 0.61 18.39
CA LEU A 111 -4.61 -0.47 19.07
C LEU A 111 -3.70 -1.66 19.40
N LYS A 112 -2.56 -1.81 18.72
CA LYS A 112 -1.60 -2.94 18.86
C LYS A 112 -2.26 -4.32 18.66
N LEU A 113 -3.33 -4.39 17.85
CA LEU A 113 -4.13 -5.59 17.61
C LEU A 113 -3.78 -6.24 16.27
N ASN A 114 -2.52 -6.63 16.08
CA ASN A 114 -2.01 -7.15 14.81
C ASN A 114 -2.81 -8.35 14.27
N TYR A 115 -3.35 -9.20 15.14
CA TYR A 115 -4.19 -10.34 14.74
C TYR A 115 -5.50 -9.91 14.07
N LEU A 116 -5.99 -8.69 14.33
CA LEU A 116 -7.21 -8.16 13.72
C LEU A 116 -7.04 -7.86 12.23
N LEU A 117 -5.80 -7.63 11.76
CA LEU A 117 -5.53 -7.31 10.35
C LEU A 117 -6.02 -8.39 9.39
N ALA A 118 -5.89 -9.66 9.75
CA ALA A 118 -6.38 -10.76 8.91
C ALA A 118 -7.89 -10.67 8.68
N PHE A 119 -8.66 -10.40 9.73
CA PHE A 119 -10.12 -10.24 9.65
C PHE A 119 -10.52 -9.01 8.84
N VAL A 120 -9.84 -7.90 9.06
CA VAL A 120 -10.10 -6.65 8.34
C VAL A 120 -9.77 -6.78 6.85
N ASN A 121 -8.72 -7.52 6.49
CA ASN A 121 -8.38 -7.81 5.11
C ASN A 121 -9.44 -8.69 4.41
N ILE A 122 -10.07 -9.64 5.12
CA ILE A 122 -11.23 -10.39 4.60
C ILE A 122 -12.37 -9.43 4.24
N LEU A 123 -12.65 -8.45 5.10
CA LEU A 123 -13.66 -7.44 4.84
C LEU A 123 -13.33 -6.61 3.60
N TYR A 124 -12.09 -6.12 3.46
CA TYR A 124 -11.65 -5.38 2.27
C TYR A 124 -11.81 -6.20 0.99
N ALA A 125 -11.41 -7.47 1.02
CA ALA A 125 -11.53 -8.37 -0.12
C ALA A 125 -12.99 -8.60 -0.54
N SER A 126 -13.90 -8.68 0.43
CA SER A 126 -15.34 -8.88 0.22
C SER A 126 -16.02 -7.61 -0.33
N LEU A 127 -15.59 -6.44 0.12
CA LEU A 127 -16.15 -5.15 -0.31
C LEU A 127 -15.57 -4.63 -1.63
N PHE A 128 -14.45 -5.19 -2.10
CA PHE A 128 -13.72 -4.68 -3.24
C PHE A 128 -14.61 -4.48 -4.48
N TYR A 129 -15.34 -5.51 -4.93
CA TYR A 129 -16.15 -5.42 -6.15
C TYR A 129 -17.33 -4.47 -6.01
N LYS A 130 -17.87 -4.29 -4.80
CA LYS A 130 -18.94 -3.30 -4.55
C LYS A 130 -18.41 -1.88 -4.72
N ILE A 131 -17.24 -1.58 -4.14
CA ILE A 131 -16.61 -0.27 -4.21
C ILE A 131 -16.12 0.01 -5.64
N TYR A 132 -15.43 -0.97 -6.25
CA TYR A 132 -14.86 -0.85 -7.59
C TYR A 132 -15.94 -0.70 -8.66
N GLY A 133 -16.99 -1.53 -8.62
CA GLY A 133 -18.12 -1.42 -9.57
C GLY A 133 -18.81 -0.06 -9.50
N SER A 134 -19.15 0.40 -8.28
CA SER A 134 -19.76 1.72 -8.11
C SER A 134 -18.84 2.88 -8.53
N HIS A 135 -17.52 2.73 -8.34
CA HIS A 135 -16.55 3.72 -8.83
C HIS A 135 -16.54 3.79 -10.35
N ILE A 136 -16.49 2.64 -11.03
CA ILE A 136 -16.48 2.58 -12.51
C ILE A 136 -17.73 3.23 -13.08
N GLU A 137 -18.91 2.87 -12.58
CA GLU A 137 -20.18 3.45 -13.02
C GLU A 137 -20.13 4.98 -12.92
N LYS A 138 -19.74 5.52 -11.77
CA LYS A 138 -19.61 6.97 -11.57
C LYS A 138 -18.61 7.62 -12.52
N GLN A 139 -17.48 6.95 -12.83
CA GLN A 139 -16.49 7.48 -13.76
C GLN A 139 -16.97 7.45 -15.21
N VAL A 140 -17.65 6.39 -15.63
CA VAL A 140 -18.24 6.29 -16.96
C VAL A 140 -19.31 7.36 -17.15
N ASP A 141 -20.22 7.52 -16.18
CA ASP A 141 -21.24 8.57 -16.20
C ASP A 141 -20.64 9.98 -16.26
N LYS A 142 -19.55 10.20 -15.51
CA LYS A 142 -18.81 11.46 -15.53
C LYS A 142 -18.22 11.73 -16.93
N ILE A 143 -17.59 10.72 -17.55
CA ILE A 143 -17.02 10.84 -18.89
C ILE A 143 -18.12 11.16 -19.92
N LYS A 144 -19.28 10.52 -19.84
CA LYS A 144 -20.44 10.78 -20.71
C LYS A 144 -20.93 12.22 -20.57
N LYS A 145 -21.12 12.68 -19.32
CA LYS A 145 -21.57 14.05 -19.03
C LYS A 145 -20.59 15.13 -19.47
N GLU A 146 -19.29 14.88 -19.33
CA GLU A 146 -18.24 15.81 -19.76
C GLU A 146 -18.07 15.84 -21.28
N ASN A 147 -18.64 14.87 -22.00
CA ASN A 147 -18.45 14.70 -23.44
C ASN A 147 -19.76 14.37 -24.18
N PRO A 148 -20.80 15.23 -24.13
CA PRO A 148 -22.12 14.91 -24.64
C PRO A 148 -22.17 14.73 -26.17
N ASN A 149 -21.25 15.36 -26.89
CA ASN A 149 -21.18 15.33 -28.35
C ASN A 149 -20.13 14.36 -28.90
N SER A 150 -19.49 13.54 -28.02
CA SER A 150 -18.49 12.57 -28.47
C SER A 150 -19.14 11.34 -29.10
N THR A 151 -18.49 10.82 -30.14
CA THR A 151 -18.87 9.52 -30.73
C THR A 151 -18.64 8.37 -29.77
N GLY A 152 -19.27 7.22 -29.98
CA GLY A 152 -19.10 6.04 -29.17
C GLY A 152 -17.64 5.59 -29.06
N ASP A 153 -16.92 5.60 -30.19
CA ASP A 153 -15.50 5.23 -30.24
C ASP A 153 -14.60 6.19 -29.42
N GLU A 154 -14.93 7.48 -29.44
CA GLU A 154 -14.25 8.47 -28.63
C GLU A 154 -14.49 8.25 -27.14
N LEU A 155 -15.72 7.91 -26.75
CA LEU A 155 -16.04 7.57 -25.36
C LEU A 155 -15.30 6.32 -24.90
N ILE A 156 -15.24 5.25 -25.73
CA ILE A 156 -14.43 4.06 -25.46
C ILE A 156 -12.97 4.44 -25.21
N ARG A 157 -12.38 5.24 -26.09
CA ARG A 157 -10.99 5.68 -25.98
C ARG A 157 -10.74 6.48 -24.69
N LYS A 158 -11.67 7.39 -24.34
CA LYS A 158 -11.59 8.18 -23.11
C LYS A 158 -11.72 7.29 -21.86
N CYS A 159 -12.66 6.33 -21.87
CA CYS A 159 -12.81 5.34 -20.79
C CYS A 159 -11.56 4.49 -20.64
N SER A 160 -11.01 3.96 -21.73
CA SER A 160 -9.78 3.15 -21.69
C SER A 160 -8.57 3.94 -21.19
N LYS A 161 -8.41 5.21 -21.60
CA LYS A 161 -7.31 6.07 -21.14
C LYS A 161 -7.43 6.42 -19.64
N LYS A 162 -8.64 6.69 -19.14
CA LYS A 162 -8.87 7.07 -17.75
C LYS A 162 -8.89 5.87 -16.81
N GLY A 163 -9.34 4.71 -17.30
CA GLY A 163 -9.45 3.46 -16.58
C GLY A 163 -8.14 2.68 -16.46
N GLY A 164 -8.28 1.36 -16.40
CA GLY A 164 -7.17 0.41 -16.30
C GLY A 164 -6.51 0.38 -14.91
N ILE A 165 -5.21 0.21 -14.90
CA ILE A 165 -4.38 0.06 -13.70
C ILE A 165 -3.40 1.21 -13.56
N SER A 166 -2.89 1.42 -12.35
CA SER A 166 -1.79 2.36 -12.07
C SER A 166 -0.70 1.64 -11.28
N ILE A 167 0.50 1.55 -11.83
CA ILE A 167 1.66 0.97 -11.12
C ILE A 167 2.31 2.04 -10.24
N LEU A 168 2.31 3.28 -10.68
CA LEU A 168 2.97 4.38 -9.97
C LEU A 168 2.34 4.64 -8.59
N PHE A 169 1.03 4.58 -8.48
CA PHE A 169 0.32 4.93 -7.24
C PHE A 169 0.64 4.00 -6.05
N PRO A 170 0.62 2.67 -6.18
CA PRO A 170 1.06 1.77 -5.11
C PRO A 170 2.49 2.05 -4.66
N ILE A 171 3.40 2.35 -5.59
CA ILE A 171 4.80 2.67 -5.28
C ILE A 171 4.89 3.96 -4.45
N VAL A 172 4.20 5.02 -4.86
CA VAL A 172 4.15 6.30 -4.12
C VAL A 172 3.59 6.08 -2.70
N ILE A 173 2.51 5.31 -2.57
CA ILE A 173 1.92 4.98 -1.27
C ILE A 173 2.89 4.19 -0.40
N LEU A 174 3.62 3.22 -0.94
CA LEU A 174 4.63 2.47 -0.21
C LEU A 174 5.75 3.40 0.31
N ILE A 175 6.25 4.30 -0.52
CA ILE A 175 7.26 5.29 -0.12
C ILE A 175 6.73 6.18 1.00
N ILE A 176 5.52 6.73 0.85
CA ILE A 176 4.89 7.58 1.88
C ILE A 176 4.70 6.80 3.18
N SER A 177 4.20 5.56 3.11
CA SER A 177 4.00 4.70 4.28
C SER A 177 5.32 4.42 5.00
N PHE A 178 6.39 4.17 4.26
CA PHE A 178 7.73 3.96 4.82
C PHE A 178 8.26 5.21 5.51
N VAL A 179 8.14 6.39 4.86
CA VAL A 179 8.56 7.67 5.43
C VAL A 179 7.74 8.02 6.68
N CYS A 180 6.42 7.84 6.64
CA CYS A 180 5.55 8.09 7.80
C CYS A 180 5.86 7.13 8.95
N SER A 181 6.14 5.86 8.68
CA SER A 181 6.55 4.90 9.71
C SER A 181 7.87 5.28 10.35
N TYR A 182 8.85 5.72 9.55
CA TYR A 182 10.13 6.19 10.02
C TYR A 182 10.01 7.45 10.90
N ILE A 183 9.23 8.46 10.45
CA ILE A 183 8.93 9.67 11.25
C ILE A 183 8.18 9.30 12.53
N GLY A 184 7.22 8.38 12.47
CA GLY A 184 6.48 7.88 13.63
C GLY A 184 7.41 7.21 14.65
N LEU A 185 8.37 6.42 14.19
CA LEU A 185 9.41 5.83 15.01
C LEU A 185 10.20 6.91 15.75
N ILE A 186 10.65 7.95 15.06
CA ILE A 186 11.36 9.08 15.68
C ILE A 186 10.47 9.84 16.69
N ALA A 187 9.18 10.03 16.39
CA ALA A 187 8.27 10.83 17.21
C ALA A 187 7.81 10.13 18.49
N ILE A 188 7.59 8.80 18.45
CA ILE A 188 6.99 8.03 19.56
C ILE A 188 8.04 7.54 20.57
N GLY A 189 9.34 7.49 20.20
CA GLY A 189 10.41 7.05 21.08
C GLY A 189 10.50 7.92 22.34
N SER A 190 10.60 7.29 23.50
CA SER A 190 10.72 7.93 24.81
C SER A 190 12.07 7.60 25.44
N ASN A 191 12.48 8.40 26.41
CA ASN A 191 13.65 8.07 27.23
C ASN A 191 13.27 7.00 28.25
N ASN A 192 14.14 6.02 28.42
CA ASN A 192 13.99 5.04 29.49
C ASN A 192 14.97 5.40 30.61
N THR A 193 14.46 5.67 31.80
CA THR A 193 15.27 5.99 33.00
C THR A 193 16.25 4.86 33.36
N LYS A 194 15.93 3.62 33.02
CA LYS A 194 16.83 2.48 33.26
C LYS A 194 18.10 2.53 32.37
N LEU A 195 18.02 3.12 31.17
CA LEU A 195 19.18 3.27 30.28
C LEU A 195 20.09 4.43 30.72
N VAL A 196 19.51 5.46 31.34
CA VAL A 196 20.26 6.65 31.78
C VAL A 196 21.38 6.29 32.73
N GLY A 197 22.56 6.77 32.43
CA GLY A 197 23.79 6.54 33.23
C GLY A 197 24.98 6.23 32.35
N THR A 198 26.09 5.89 33.01
CA THR A 198 27.34 5.52 32.34
C THR A 198 27.49 3.99 32.36
N TRP A 199 27.93 3.45 31.25
CA TRP A 199 28.07 2.04 31.00
C TRP A 199 29.49 1.72 30.51
N ASP A 200 30.14 0.75 31.11
CA ASP A 200 31.42 0.20 30.68
C ASP A 200 31.13 -1.05 29.86
N CYS A 201 31.40 -0.97 28.58
CA CYS A 201 31.04 -1.97 27.60
C CYS A 201 32.26 -2.71 27.09
N GLN A 202 32.20 -4.03 27.05
CA GLN A 202 33.22 -4.89 26.48
C GLN A 202 32.66 -5.56 25.21
N GLY A 203 33.35 -5.38 24.11
CA GLY A 203 33.04 -5.99 22.84
C GLY A 203 33.59 -7.40 22.69
N VAL A 204 33.10 -8.12 21.67
CA VAL A 204 33.50 -9.49 21.35
C VAL A 204 34.99 -9.54 20.94
N ASP A 205 35.52 -8.49 20.34
CA ASP A 205 36.91 -8.38 19.86
C ASP A 205 37.87 -7.80 20.94
N ASN A 206 37.49 -7.85 22.23
CA ASN A 206 38.20 -7.24 23.34
C ASN A 206 38.34 -5.70 23.27
N ASP A 207 37.65 -5.06 22.39
CA ASP A 207 37.52 -3.61 22.40
C ASP A 207 36.66 -3.16 23.60
N ARG A 208 36.96 -1.97 24.10
CA ARG A 208 36.31 -1.44 25.30
C ARG A 208 35.78 -0.04 25.01
N LEU A 209 34.53 0.19 25.37
CA LEU A 209 33.77 1.37 25.09
C LEU A 209 33.10 1.92 26.34
N LEU A 210 33.24 3.20 26.61
CA LEU A 210 32.42 3.89 27.61
C LEU A 210 31.25 4.55 26.94
N THR A 211 30.04 4.27 27.43
CA THR A 211 28.83 4.79 26.89
C THR A 211 28.07 5.57 27.95
N GLN A 212 27.65 6.77 27.67
CA GLN A 212 26.83 7.60 28.53
C GLN A 212 25.52 7.95 27.88
N PHE A 213 24.42 7.67 28.57
CA PHE A 213 23.09 8.09 28.18
C PHE A 213 22.55 9.10 29.19
N ASN A 214 22.16 10.29 28.73
CA ASN A 214 21.70 11.37 29.56
C ASN A 214 20.18 11.51 29.58
N THR A 215 19.63 12.14 30.61
CA THR A 215 18.20 12.42 30.75
C THR A 215 17.63 13.31 29.66
N ASP A 216 18.48 14.16 29.03
CA ASP A 216 18.12 15.05 27.93
C ASP A 216 18.09 14.34 26.56
N SER A 217 18.14 13.01 26.54
CA SER A 217 18.25 12.16 25.37
C SER A 217 19.56 12.30 24.59
N SER A 218 20.61 12.89 25.16
CA SER A 218 21.92 12.84 24.55
C SER A 218 22.67 11.57 24.91
N PHE A 219 23.54 11.13 24.02
CA PHE A 219 24.48 10.04 24.29
C PHE A 219 25.89 10.43 23.90
N ASN A 220 26.86 9.76 24.55
CA ASN A 220 28.26 9.83 24.20
C ASN A 220 28.85 8.43 24.24
N TYR A 221 29.36 7.95 23.10
CA TYR A 221 30.15 6.74 22.99
C TYR A 221 31.62 7.15 22.86
N SER A 222 32.50 6.66 23.71
CA SER A 222 33.93 6.96 23.65
C SER A 222 34.78 5.71 23.85
N ALA A 223 35.88 5.65 23.10
CA ALA A 223 36.86 4.59 23.29
C ALA A 223 37.45 4.66 24.71
N TYR A 224 37.54 3.51 25.42
CA TYR A 224 37.99 3.48 26.81
C TYR A 224 39.39 4.06 26.99
N TYR A 225 40.32 3.77 26.04
CA TYR A 225 41.71 4.18 26.16
C TYR A 225 42.01 5.60 25.64
N ASN A 226 41.17 6.14 24.74
CA ASN A 226 41.36 7.46 24.13
C ASN A 226 40.01 8.20 24.01
N PRO A 227 39.34 8.55 25.11
CA PRO A 227 37.98 9.08 25.07
C PRO A 227 37.87 10.44 24.39
N ASN A 228 38.95 11.24 24.40
CA ASN A 228 38.95 12.57 23.76
C ASN A 228 39.26 12.57 22.29
N SER A 229 39.86 11.49 21.77
CA SER A 229 40.28 11.38 20.37
C SER A 229 39.38 10.46 19.55
N ASN A 230 38.58 9.62 20.21
CA ASN A 230 37.68 8.69 19.57
C ASN A 230 36.34 8.66 20.30
N TYR A 231 35.36 9.40 19.77
CA TYR A 231 34.01 9.42 20.34
C TYR A 231 32.92 9.70 19.31
N ILE A 232 31.70 9.33 19.68
CA ILE A 232 30.48 9.60 18.90
C ILE A 232 29.48 10.25 19.84
N LYS A 233 28.93 11.40 19.47
CA LYS A 233 27.89 12.10 20.23
C LYS A 233 26.63 12.30 19.41
N GLY A 234 25.50 12.35 20.10
CA GLY A 234 24.23 12.55 19.44
C GLY A 234 23.03 12.51 20.35
N LYS A 235 21.89 12.19 19.76
CA LYS A 235 20.63 11.99 20.47
C LYS A 235 20.18 10.57 20.32
N TYR A 236 19.48 10.03 21.34
CA TYR A 236 18.92 8.70 21.28
C TYR A 236 17.42 8.70 21.55
N LYS A 237 16.76 7.64 21.06
CA LYS A 237 15.39 7.28 21.41
C LYS A 237 15.30 5.79 21.64
N ILE A 238 14.45 5.39 22.56
CA ILE A 238 14.29 4.00 22.95
C ILE A 238 12.81 3.60 22.81
N TYR A 239 12.58 2.40 22.28
CA TYR A 239 11.26 1.84 22.03
C TYR A 239 11.16 0.48 22.71
N LYS A 240 10.16 0.29 23.54
CA LYS A 240 9.95 -0.99 24.20
C LYS A 240 9.43 -2.02 23.19
N ALA A 241 10.18 -3.11 23.02
CA ALA A 241 9.78 -4.24 22.16
C ALA A 241 9.14 -5.37 22.97
N THR A 242 9.78 -5.80 24.07
CA THR A 242 9.27 -6.77 25.04
C THR A 242 9.56 -6.31 26.46
N ASN A 243 9.45 -7.18 27.48
CA ASN A 243 9.65 -6.78 28.88
C ASN A 243 11.03 -6.16 29.15
N ASP A 244 12.10 -6.78 28.61
CA ASP A 244 13.48 -6.34 28.86
C ASP A 244 14.24 -6.02 27.56
N THR A 245 13.58 -6.17 26.40
CA THR A 245 14.14 -5.88 25.07
C THR A 245 13.60 -4.58 24.55
N TYR A 246 14.50 -3.74 24.03
CA TYR A 246 14.19 -2.43 23.48
C TYR A 246 14.89 -2.25 22.15
N LEU A 247 14.34 -1.41 21.29
CA LEU A 247 14.99 -0.87 20.11
C LEU A 247 15.59 0.49 20.48
N LEU A 248 16.88 0.66 20.26
CA LEU A 248 17.63 1.89 20.49
C LEU A 248 17.93 2.55 19.14
N LEU A 249 17.33 3.72 18.89
CA LEU A 249 17.66 4.57 17.76
C LEU A 249 18.71 5.58 18.21
N LEU A 250 19.87 5.56 17.58
CA LEU A 250 20.93 6.53 17.76
C LEU A 250 20.97 7.48 16.57
N ILE A 251 21.04 8.75 16.84
CA ILE A 251 21.15 9.83 15.85
C ILE A 251 22.43 10.58 16.18
N SER A 252 23.55 10.20 15.58
CA SER A 252 24.82 10.88 15.81
C SER A 252 24.92 12.13 14.96
N ASN A 253 25.40 13.21 15.56
CA ASN A 253 25.65 14.49 14.91
C ASN A 253 27.12 14.88 14.91
N GLU A 254 27.93 14.19 15.70
CA GLU A 254 29.36 14.43 15.84
C GLU A 254 30.11 13.10 15.98
N VAL A 255 31.09 12.88 15.14
CA VAL A 255 31.99 11.72 15.18
C VAL A 255 33.42 12.24 15.18
N VAL A 256 34.21 11.82 16.15
CA VAL A 256 35.67 12.11 16.19
C VAL A 256 36.40 10.78 16.13
N LYS A 257 37.26 10.65 15.14
CA LYS A 257 38.13 9.52 14.97
C LYS A 257 39.59 9.99 14.83
N ASP A 258 40.47 9.49 15.70
CA ASP A 258 41.87 9.86 15.75
C ASP A 258 42.12 11.37 15.80
N GLY A 259 41.27 12.06 16.59
CA GLY A 259 41.28 13.51 16.74
C GLY A 259 40.65 14.30 15.57
N THR A 260 40.27 13.63 14.49
CA THR A 260 39.60 14.28 13.34
C THR A 260 38.11 14.32 13.55
N LYS A 261 37.54 15.51 13.59
CA LYS A 261 36.11 15.75 13.79
C LYS A 261 35.37 15.78 12.45
N THR A 262 34.33 14.96 12.35
CA THR A 262 33.33 15.01 11.28
C THR A 262 31.95 15.35 11.88
N THR A 263 31.23 16.26 11.23
CA THR A 263 29.85 16.62 11.60
C THR A 263 28.92 16.14 10.50
N GLY A 264 27.84 15.47 10.87
CA GLY A 264 26.84 14.93 9.96
C GLY A 264 25.83 14.09 10.72
N PHE A 265 24.70 13.83 10.10
CA PHE A 265 23.67 12.98 10.70
C PHE A 265 23.86 11.55 10.21
N ASN A 266 24.22 10.65 11.14
CA ASN A 266 24.18 9.22 10.92
C ASN A 266 23.16 8.57 11.83
N TYR A 267 22.52 7.52 11.35
CA TYR A 267 21.46 6.81 12.07
C TYR A 267 21.89 5.36 12.26
N SER A 268 21.73 4.86 13.49
CA SER A 268 21.89 3.45 13.83
C SER A 268 20.66 2.99 14.62
N LEU A 269 20.20 1.78 14.35
CA LEU A 269 19.11 1.14 15.05
C LEU A 269 19.60 -0.19 15.59
N ASP A 270 19.70 -0.30 16.91
CA ASP A 270 20.22 -1.46 17.61
C ASP A 270 19.15 -2.07 18.51
N THR A 271 19.23 -3.38 18.74
CA THR A 271 18.44 -4.05 19.76
C THR A 271 19.23 -4.04 21.05
N ILE A 272 18.59 -3.64 22.16
CA ILE A 272 19.22 -3.64 23.48
C ILE A 272 18.39 -4.42 24.48
N ILE A 273 19.09 -5.06 25.43
CA ILE A 273 18.48 -5.74 26.58
C ILE A 273 19.00 -5.06 27.83
N ILE A 274 18.09 -4.63 28.73
CA ILE A 274 18.42 -3.92 29.96
C ILE A 274 17.91 -4.72 31.14
N ASN A 275 18.82 -5.25 31.95
CA ASN A 275 18.55 -5.97 33.20
C ASN A 275 19.32 -5.30 34.33
N ASP A 276 18.66 -4.41 35.08
CA ASP A 276 19.19 -3.64 36.20
C ASP A 276 20.56 -2.99 35.87
N ASP A 277 21.69 -3.57 36.31
CA ASP A 277 23.05 -3.06 36.09
C ASP A 277 23.76 -3.66 34.88
N ASN A 278 23.07 -4.47 34.09
CA ASN A 278 23.60 -5.06 32.88
C ASN A 278 22.84 -4.52 31.67
N LEU A 279 23.60 -4.14 30.62
CA LEU A 279 23.09 -3.69 29.34
C LEU A 279 23.78 -4.49 28.23
N GLN A 280 23.02 -5.10 27.34
CA GLN A 280 23.52 -5.67 26.09
C GLN A 280 23.19 -4.70 24.95
N LEU A 281 24.22 -4.25 24.22
CA LEU A 281 24.09 -3.40 23.04
C LEU A 281 24.30 -4.25 21.78
N GLY A 282 23.20 -4.55 21.10
CA GLY A 282 23.22 -5.47 19.96
C GLY A 282 23.74 -6.86 20.36
N GLU A 283 24.39 -7.51 19.42
CA GLU A 283 25.08 -8.80 19.67
C GLU A 283 26.56 -8.63 20.05
N SER A 284 27.09 -7.41 19.94
CA SER A 284 28.53 -7.14 19.98
C SER A 284 29.05 -6.68 21.34
N TYR A 285 28.25 -6.03 22.18
CA TYR A 285 28.73 -5.45 23.42
C TYR A 285 27.90 -5.89 24.61
N THR A 286 28.62 -6.28 25.68
CA THR A 286 28.04 -6.49 27.01
C THR A 286 28.55 -5.41 27.95
N CYS A 287 27.65 -4.70 28.60
CA CYS A 287 27.97 -3.52 29.41
C CYS A 287 27.54 -3.70 30.85
N LYS A 288 28.33 -3.14 31.78
CA LYS A 288 27.98 -3.00 33.18
C LYS A 288 27.87 -1.53 33.56
N ARG A 289 26.96 -1.23 34.47
CA ARG A 289 26.82 0.14 34.98
C ARG A 289 28.11 0.59 35.64
N SER A 290 28.60 1.77 35.30
CA SER A 290 29.85 2.34 35.77
C SER A 290 29.62 3.63 36.54
N THR A 291 30.45 3.87 37.55
CA THR A 291 30.53 5.13 38.29
C THR A 291 31.54 6.12 37.68
N ASN A 292 32.30 5.67 36.67
CA ASN A 292 33.25 6.56 35.95
C ASN A 292 32.49 7.56 35.09
N LEU A 293 32.74 8.83 35.28
CA LEU A 293 32.24 9.93 34.41
C LEU A 293 33.17 10.03 33.19
N ILE A 294 32.56 10.18 32.02
CA ILE A 294 33.27 10.44 30.75
C ILE A 294 33.50 11.95 30.57
#